data_bf9f888ffb7f0cbe957ad8f102ea3b48
#
_entry.id   bf9f888ffb7f0cbe957ad8f102ea3b48
#
_cell.length_a   1.000
_cell.length_b   1.000
_cell.length_c   1.000
_cell.angle_alpha   90.00
_cell.angle_beta   90.00
_cell.angle_gamma   90.00
#
_symmetry.space_group_name_H-M   'P 1'
#
loop_
_entity.id
_entity.type
_entity.pdbx_description
1 polymer ?
#
loop_
_entity_poly.entity_id
_entity_poly.type
_entity_poly.pdbx_seq_one_letter_code
_entity_poly.pdbx_strand_id
1 'polypeptide(L)'
;MKKIVITMCACALMAGAVSCKKEKIDPIEQDPVPVYAEGIYHPVMKLATVTEDGVLTQEWNWVGDNLDKITSPDGGATTYNYTGNYISKVSTAGDQTEELRYYYDESNKFTKCEIFYDGMQAVTMNLTHNAAGKLSGAEVLVEDSFLLSLASGLLGGGSLFEQLVGRQAAESMIIMAKLQHAKNPKFTMGSKEFGMVLDWNGENLSSQVINGNASIILDTNDLNLLRMFIDIPEEYQGLIQMVMALQGGLPLTLTLNDTIACTYDTNYNPFFCNWGEIFSHRNLSLNNALTMTNTGAVKIAASLMGQTMDLYSYPLSDYQEYEYQYNEKRYPTKVSSGTEVLYTYKQ
;
A
#
# COMPACT_ATOMS: atom_id res chain seq x y z
N MET A 1 66.01 8.94 0.41
CA MET A 1 67.06 9.14 -0.62
C MET A 1 66.81 8.23 -1.81
N LYS A 2 66.88 8.81 -3.01
CA LYS A 2 66.92 8.22 -4.36
C LYS A 2 65.51 7.80 -4.91
N LYS A 3 65.02 8.48 -5.82
CA LYS A 3 65.29 9.14 -7.12
C LYS A 3 64.39 8.51 -8.18
N ILE A 4 63.59 9.35 -8.70
CA ILE A 4 62.82 9.38 -9.96
C ILE A 4 63.63 8.87 -11.15
N VAL A 5 63.03 8.08 -12.03
CA VAL A 5 63.37 8.04 -13.45
C VAL A 5 62.10 8.03 -14.29
N ILE A 6 61.95 9.13 -15.00
CA ILE A 6 61.03 9.31 -16.11
C ILE A 6 61.68 8.70 -17.34
N THR A 7 60.96 7.87 -18.09
CA THR A 7 61.38 7.51 -19.44
C THR A 7 60.22 7.77 -20.39
N MET A 8 60.33 8.89 -21.11
CA MET A 8 59.61 9.15 -22.33
C MET A 8 60.14 8.26 -23.44
N CYS A 9 59.29 7.53 -24.12
CA CYS A 9 59.61 6.99 -25.44
C CYS A 9 58.57 7.50 -26.46
N ALA A 10 59.05 8.41 -27.28
CA ALA A 10 58.39 8.79 -28.51
C ALA A 10 58.60 7.66 -29.53
N CYS A 11 57.53 7.14 -30.11
CA CYS A 11 57.57 6.32 -31.31
C CYS A 11 56.72 6.92 -32.41
N ALA A 12 57.43 7.04 -33.52
CA ALA A 12 57.13 7.75 -34.71
C ALA A 12 55.82 7.33 -35.44
N LEU A 13 55.27 8.30 -36.14
CA LEU A 13 54.26 8.19 -37.16
C LEU A 13 54.63 7.14 -38.25
N MET A 14 53.70 6.22 -38.45
CA MET A 14 53.53 5.54 -39.71
C MET A 14 52.11 5.85 -40.21
N ALA A 15 52.01 6.70 -41.19
CA ALA A 15 50.81 6.98 -41.95
C ALA A 15 50.47 5.75 -42.82
N GLY A 16 49.57 4.92 -42.32
CA GLY A 16 48.88 3.92 -43.10
C GLY A 16 47.44 4.41 -43.28
N ALA A 17 47.12 4.92 -44.46
CA ALA A 17 45.76 5.26 -44.88
C ALA A 17 44.93 3.96 -44.98
N VAL A 18 44.41 3.47 -43.85
CA VAL A 18 43.30 2.53 -43.86
C VAL A 18 42.02 3.37 -43.98
N SER A 19 41.41 3.34 -45.15
CA SER A 19 40.07 3.83 -45.36
C SER A 19 39.10 3.02 -44.48
N CYS A 20 38.94 3.42 -43.23
CA CYS A 20 37.84 2.95 -42.39
C CYS A 20 36.56 3.51 -43.04
N LYS A 21 35.81 2.67 -43.76
CA LYS A 21 34.37 2.87 -43.89
C LYS A 21 33.84 3.11 -42.48
N LYS A 22 33.41 4.33 -42.17
CA LYS A 22 32.54 4.60 -41.06
C LYS A 22 31.28 3.79 -41.31
N GLU A 23 31.20 2.60 -40.73
CA GLU A 23 29.89 2.02 -40.46
C GLU A 23 29.15 3.07 -39.61
N LYS A 24 28.04 3.58 -40.17
CA LYS A 24 27.07 4.30 -39.35
C LYS A 24 26.67 3.30 -38.28
N ILE A 25 27.19 3.47 -37.06
CA ILE A 25 26.59 2.87 -35.91
C ILE A 25 25.27 3.63 -35.80
N ASP A 26 24.19 3.00 -36.22
CA ASP A 26 22.85 3.50 -35.94
C ASP A 26 22.80 3.72 -34.42
N PRO A 27 22.30 4.86 -33.95
CA PRO A 27 22.18 5.10 -32.52
C PRO A 27 21.44 3.89 -31.93
N ILE A 28 22.03 3.23 -30.98
CA ILE A 28 21.37 2.16 -30.22
C ILE A 28 20.10 2.82 -29.71
N GLU A 29 18.95 2.44 -30.28
CA GLU A 29 17.66 2.90 -29.82
C GLU A 29 17.55 2.45 -28.36
N GLN A 30 17.68 3.40 -27.45
CA GLN A 30 17.56 3.10 -26.04
C GLN A 30 16.12 2.69 -25.80
N ASP A 31 15.92 1.53 -25.20
CA ASP A 31 14.59 1.10 -24.81
C ASP A 31 13.93 2.21 -23.97
N PRO A 32 12.65 2.51 -24.22
CA PRO A 32 11.95 3.55 -23.50
C PRO A 32 11.94 3.23 -21.99
N VAL A 33 12.30 4.23 -21.20
CA VAL A 33 12.32 4.13 -19.72
C VAL A 33 10.93 4.55 -19.23
N PRO A 34 10.30 3.78 -18.33
CA PRO A 34 9.05 4.21 -17.70
C PRO A 34 9.23 5.53 -16.95
N VAL A 35 8.25 6.41 -17.05
CA VAL A 35 8.25 7.72 -16.39
C VAL A 35 7.10 7.78 -15.40
N TYR A 36 7.36 8.34 -14.22
CA TYR A 36 6.31 8.58 -13.23
C TYR A 36 5.28 9.55 -13.80
N ALA A 37 4.02 9.11 -13.80
CA ALA A 37 2.89 9.91 -14.24
C ALA A 37 1.66 9.61 -13.38
N GLU A 38 1.23 10.58 -12.59
CA GLU A 38 0.08 10.42 -11.72
C GLU A 38 -1.20 10.12 -12.51
N GLY A 39 -1.85 9.03 -12.15
CA GLY A 39 -3.12 8.61 -12.77
C GLY A 39 -3.02 8.10 -14.21
N ILE A 40 -1.81 7.99 -14.78
CA ILE A 40 -1.58 7.47 -16.12
C ILE A 40 -0.78 6.17 -16.01
N TYR A 41 -1.40 5.06 -16.39
CA TYR A 41 -0.75 3.75 -16.41
C TYR A 41 -0.52 3.31 -17.87
N HIS A 42 0.65 3.66 -18.41
CA HIS A 42 1.09 3.28 -19.74
C HIS A 42 2.43 2.53 -19.65
N PRO A 43 2.44 1.27 -19.23
CA PRO A 43 3.68 0.51 -19.09
C PRO A 43 4.29 0.23 -20.47
N VAL A 44 5.62 0.25 -20.56
CA VAL A 44 6.36 -0.09 -21.79
C VAL A 44 6.07 -1.53 -22.21
N MET A 45 5.93 -2.44 -21.24
CA MET A 45 5.50 -3.83 -21.48
C MET A 45 4.17 -4.10 -20.77
N LYS A 46 3.16 -4.41 -21.56
CA LYS A 46 1.80 -4.68 -21.07
C LYS A 46 1.72 -6.11 -20.54
N LEU A 47 1.36 -6.27 -19.28
CA LEU A 47 1.08 -7.60 -18.71
C LEU A 47 -0.05 -8.27 -19.49
N ALA A 48 0.06 -9.57 -19.68
CA ALA A 48 -0.97 -10.42 -20.26
C ALA A 48 -1.58 -11.35 -19.22
N THR A 49 -0.75 -12.09 -18.49
CA THR A 49 -1.20 -13.00 -17.43
C THR A 49 -0.28 -13.00 -16.23
N VAL A 50 -0.85 -13.32 -15.08
CA VAL A 50 -0.13 -13.66 -13.85
C VAL A 50 -0.54 -15.07 -13.43
N THR A 51 0.46 -15.89 -13.10
CA THR A 51 0.27 -17.29 -12.66
C THR A 51 1.01 -17.49 -11.34
N GLU A 52 0.36 -18.05 -10.34
CA GLU A 52 0.94 -18.36 -9.04
C GLU A 52 0.99 -19.87 -8.84
N ASP A 53 2.17 -20.41 -8.50
CA ASP A 53 2.41 -21.85 -8.32
C ASP A 53 1.84 -22.72 -9.46
N GLY A 54 1.93 -22.22 -10.70
CA GLY A 54 1.43 -22.88 -11.90
C GLY A 54 -0.08 -22.71 -12.16
N VAL A 55 -0.81 -21.98 -11.31
CA VAL A 55 -2.23 -21.67 -11.47
C VAL A 55 -2.40 -20.26 -12.00
N LEU A 56 -3.16 -20.09 -13.09
CA LEU A 56 -3.52 -18.76 -13.60
C LEU A 56 -4.34 -18.03 -12.54
N THR A 57 -3.89 -16.82 -12.14
CA THR A 57 -4.59 -15.97 -11.16
C THR A 57 -5.16 -14.71 -11.77
N GLN A 58 -4.52 -14.17 -12.82
CA GLN A 58 -4.99 -12.92 -13.45
C GLN A 58 -4.79 -12.95 -14.97
N GLU A 59 -5.78 -12.41 -15.69
CA GLU A 59 -5.70 -12.04 -17.11
C GLU A 59 -5.89 -10.54 -17.27
N TRP A 60 -4.98 -9.87 -18.01
CA TRP A 60 -4.92 -8.42 -18.19
C TRP A 60 -5.41 -8.03 -19.58
N ASN A 61 -6.51 -7.34 -19.65
CA ASN A 61 -7.18 -6.92 -20.87
C ASN A 61 -6.93 -5.43 -21.14
N TRP A 62 -6.48 -5.11 -22.36
CA TRP A 62 -6.08 -3.77 -22.77
C TRP A 62 -6.88 -3.32 -23.97
N VAL A 63 -7.27 -2.03 -23.97
CA VAL A 63 -7.87 -1.33 -25.11
C VAL A 63 -6.94 -0.20 -25.52
N GLY A 64 -6.24 -0.37 -26.64
CA GLY A 64 -5.14 0.52 -26.99
C GLY A 64 -4.04 0.48 -25.92
N ASP A 65 -3.69 1.64 -25.39
CA ASP A 65 -2.69 1.77 -24.32
C ASP A 65 -3.29 1.71 -22.92
N ASN A 66 -4.58 1.76 -22.79
CA ASN A 66 -5.27 1.74 -21.50
C ASN A 66 -5.54 0.30 -21.02
N LEU A 67 -5.28 0.06 -19.75
CA LEU A 67 -5.73 -1.16 -19.07
C LEU A 67 -7.24 -1.06 -18.87
N ASP A 68 -8.00 -1.96 -19.49
CA ASP A 68 -9.46 -1.96 -19.39
C ASP A 68 -9.93 -2.78 -18.20
N LYS A 69 -9.39 -3.99 -18.07
CA LYS A 69 -9.87 -4.95 -17.07
C LYS A 69 -8.81 -5.97 -16.68
N ILE A 70 -8.81 -6.35 -15.41
CA ILE A 70 -8.12 -7.54 -14.90
C ILE A 70 -9.20 -8.53 -14.47
N THR A 71 -9.11 -9.78 -14.91
CA THR A 71 -10.04 -10.85 -14.53
C THR A 71 -9.30 -11.97 -13.83
N SER A 72 -9.94 -12.60 -12.85
CA SER A 72 -9.46 -13.81 -12.21
C SER A 72 -10.36 -15.01 -12.54
N PRO A 73 -9.83 -16.25 -12.56
CA PRO A 73 -10.59 -17.46 -12.92
C PRO A 73 -11.78 -17.75 -11.99
N ASP A 74 -11.75 -17.26 -10.75
CA ASP A 74 -12.83 -17.36 -9.77
C ASP A 74 -14.01 -16.43 -10.05
N GLY A 75 -13.91 -15.59 -11.10
CA GLY A 75 -14.94 -14.65 -11.52
C GLY A 75 -14.74 -13.23 -10.99
N GLY A 76 -13.72 -12.98 -10.18
CA GLY A 76 -13.34 -11.64 -9.76
C GLY A 76 -12.93 -10.77 -10.95
N ALA A 77 -13.21 -9.47 -10.87
CA ALA A 77 -12.87 -8.54 -11.95
C ALA A 77 -12.59 -7.14 -11.42
N THR A 78 -11.45 -6.57 -11.84
CA THR A 78 -11.11 -5.16 -11.61
C THR A 78 -11.23 -4.41 -12.93
N THR A 79 -12.04 -3.37 -12.99
CA THR A 79 -12.33 -2.56 -14.18
C THR A 79 -11.81 -1.15 -14.00
N TYR A 80 -11.16 -0.61 -15.03
CA TYR A 80 -10.56 0.73 -15.05
C TYR A 80 -11.39 1.68 -15.91
N ASN A 81 -11.71 2.85 -15.39
CA ASN A 81 -12.38 3.92 -16.12
C ASN A 81 -11.45 5.13 -16.21
N TYR A 82 -11.55 5.86 -17.31
CA TYR A 82 -10.66 6.97 -17.62
C TYR A 82 -11.45 8.25 -17.91
N THR A 83 -10.83 9.38 -17.56
CA THR A 83 -11.22 10.70 -18.08
C THR A 83 -10.02 11.24 -18.86
N GLY A 84 -10.14 11.28 -20.19
CA GLY A 84 -8.97 11.46 -21.05
C GLY A 84 -8.00 10.28 -20.88
N ASN A 85 -6.76 10.58 -20.50
CA ASN A 85 -5.73 9.56 -20.25
C ASN A 85 -5.60 9.18 -18.76
N TYR A 86 -6.35 9.85 -17.87
CA TYR A 86 -6.23 9.67 -16.43
C TYR A 86 -7.22 8.63 -15.92
N ILE A 87 -6.76 7.73 -15.08
CA ILE A 87 -7.63 6.80 -14.36
C ILE A 87 -8.52 7.62 -13.44
N SER A 88 -9.83 7.58 -13.68
CA SER A 88 -10.83 8.32 -12.88
C SER A 88 -11.53 7.42 -11.88
N LYS A 89 -11.58 6.12 -12.16
CA LYS A 89 -12.21 5.15 -11.28
C LYS A 89 -11.66 3.75 -11.52
N VAL A 90 -11.47 3.00 -10.44
CA VAL A 90 -11.23 1.56 -10.46
C VAL A 90 -12.30 0.88 -9.64
N SER A 91 -12.90 -0.17 -10.17
CA SER A 91 -13.96 -0.93 -9.51
C SER A 91 -13.60 -2.40 -9.51
N THR A 92 -13.56 -3.02 -8.34
CA THR A 92 -13.34 -4.45 -8.18
C THR A 92 -14.65 -5.12 -7.79
N ALA A 93 -15.06 -6.11 -8.56
CA ALA A 93 -16.21 -6.95 -8.32
C ALA A 93 -15.77 -8.33 -7.86
N GLY A 94 -16.36 -8.81 -6.76
CA GLY A 94 -16.16 -10.11 -6.16
C GLY A 94 -17.30 -10.37 -5.17
N ASP A 95 -17.01 -11.07 -4.09
CA ASP A 95 -17.96 -11.28 -2.98
C ASP A 95 -18.38 -9.95 -2.34
N GLN A 96 -17.50 -8.96 -2.41
CA GLN A 96 -17.73 -7.57 -2.03
C GLN A 96 -17.28 -6.67 -3.17
N THR A 97 -17.89 -5.48 -3.26
CA THR A 97 -17.54 -4.51 -4.29
C THR A 97 -16.69 -3.39 -3.70
N GLU A 98 -15.57 -3.13 -4.34
CA GLU A 98 -14.70 -2.00 -4.01
C GLU A 98 -14.70 -1.01 -5.17
N GLU A 99 -14.72 0.28 -4.85
CA GLU A 99 -14.62 1.33 -5.84
C GLU A 99 -13.69 2.43 -5.34
N LEU A 100 -12.70 2.76 -6.16
CA LEU A 100 -11.74 3.83 -5.95
C LEU A 100 -12.06 4.95 -6.93
N ARG A 101 -12.27 6.17 -6.45
CA ARG A 101 -12.49 7.38 -7.27
C ARG A 101 -11.35 8.33 -7.11
N TYR A 102 -10.79 8.77 -8.23
CA TYR A 102 -9.60 9.61 -8.30
C TYR A 102 -9.98 11.01 -8.77
N TYR A 103 -9.44 12.01 -8.09
CA TYR A 103 -9.70 13.42 -8.36
C TYR A 103 -8.39 14.15 -8.62
N TYR A 104 -8.39 14.94 -9.68
CA TYR A 104 -7.24 15.71 -10.13
C TYR A 104 -7.59 17.19 -10.12
N ASP A 105 -6.61 18.05 -9.88
CA ASP A 105 -6.76 19.49 -10.01
C ASP A 105 -6.65 19.95 -11.50
N GLU A 106 -6.74 21.26 -11.71
CA GLU A 106 -6.64 21.86 -13.05
C GLU A 106 -5.26 21.63 -13.72
N SER A 107 -4.25 21.31 -12.93
CA SER A 107 -2.88 20.96 -13.38
C SER A 107 -2.71 19.44 -13.58
N ASN A 108 -3.79 18.67 -13.47
CA ASN A 108 -3.82 17.21 -13.52
C ASN A 108 -2.99 16.54 -12.41
N LYS A 109 -2.80 17.22 -11.29
CA LYS A 109 -2.24 16.60 -10.09
C LYS A 109 -3.32 15.84 -9.33
N PHE A 110 -2.97 14.69 -8.85
CA PHE A 110 -3.82 13.83 -8.03
C PHE A 110 -3.98 14.45 -6.62
N THR A 111 -5.18 14.86 -6.28
CA THR A 111 -5.43 15.61 -5.02
C THR A 111 -6.23 14.84 -4.00
N LYS A 112 -7.09 13.93 -4.46
CA LYS A 112 -8.00 13.20 -3.58
C LYS A 112 -8.32 11.82 -4.14
N CYS A 113 -8.45 10.85 -3.23
CA CYS A 113 -9.07 9.56 -3.51
C CYS A 113 -10.24 9.32 -2.56
N GLU A 114 -11.33 8.79 -3.07
CA GLU A 114 -12.43 8.27 -2.27
C GLU A 114 -12.55 6.78 -2.49
N ILE A 115 -12.74 6.05 -1.41
CA ILE A 115 -12.83 4.60 -1.38
C ILE A 115 -14.23 4.21 -0.91
N PHE A 116 -14.90 3.43 -1.72
CA PHE A 116 -16.24 2.93 -1.44
C PHE A 116 -16.18 1.42 -1.26
N TYR A 117 -16.97 0.94 -0.32
CA TYR A 117 -17.11 -0.47 -0.02
C TYR A 117 -18.60 -0.82 -0.05
N ASP A 118 -19.02 -1.77 -0.89
CA ASP A 118 -20.42 -2.11 -1.13
C ASP A 118 -21.32 -0.87 -1.36
N GLY A 119 -20.78 0.11 -2.10
CA GLY A 119 -21.45 1.36 -2.42
C GLY A 119 -21.48 2.41 -1.30
N MET A 120 -20.97 2.10 -0.11
CA MET A 120 -20.83 3.05 0.99
C MET A 120 -19.44 3.67 0.96
N GLN A 121 -19.35 4.99 1.11
CA GLN A 121 -18.07 5.66 1.28
C GLN A 121 -17.41 5.21 2.59
N ALA A 122 -16.21 4.71 2.50
CA ALA A 122 -15.45 4.18 3.62
C ALA A 122 -14.32 5.11 4.05
N VAL A 123 -13.58 5.64 3.07
CA VAL A 123 -12.38 6.44 3.30
C VAL A 123 -12.30 7.57 2.29
N THR A 124 -11.86 8.74 2.74
CA THR A 124 -11.37 9.83 1.88
C THR A 124 -9.90 10.08 2.21
N MET A 125 -9.08 10.19 1.18
CA MET A 125 -7.66 10.52 1.30
C MET A 125 -7.42 11.86 0.61
N ASN A 126 -6.98 12.86 1.37
CA ASN A 126 -6.53 14.14 0.85
C ASN A 126 -5.01 14.07 0.69
N LEU A 127 -4.53 14.22 -0.53
CA LEU A 127 -3.17 13.91 -0.91
C LEU A 127 -2.26 15.14 -0.88
N THR A 128 -1.02 14.93 -0.50
CA THR A 128 0.02 15.95 -0.50
C THR A 128 1.19 15.55 -1.40
N HIS A 129 1.91 16.55 -1.93
CA HIS A 129 3.03 16.36 -2.83
C HIS A 129 4.28 17.05 -2.28
N ASN A 130 5.43 16.47 -2.57
CA ASN A 130 6.71 17.07 -2.29
C ASN A 130 7.11 18.11 -3.36
N ALA A 131 8.24 18.77 -3.17
CA ALA A 131 8.75 19.78 -4.11
C ALA A 131 9.08 19.22 -5.51
N ALA A 132 9.31 17.91 -5.64
CA ALA A 132 9.54 17.23 -6.91
C ALA A 132 8.23 16.84 -7.63
N GLY A 133 7.06 17.13 -7.03
CA GLY A 133 5.75 16.82 -7.58
C GLY A 133 5.31 15.38 -7.35
N LYS A 134 6.02 14.58 -6.54
CA LYS A 134 5.61 13.22 -6.18
C LYS A 134 4.74 13.23 -4.93
N LEU A 135 3.84 12.26 -4.83
CA LEU A 135 3.04 12.05 -3.61
C LEU A 135 3.96 11.97 -2.39
N SER A 136 3.67 12.73 -1.36
CA SER A 136 4.44 12.75 -0.11
C SER A 136 3.64 12.28 1.09
N GLY A 137 2.34 12.12 0.95
CA GLY A 137 1.49 11.63 2.02
C GLY A 137 0.02 11.86 1.77
N ALA A 138 -0.77 11.54 2.78
CA ALA A 138 -2.20 11.77 2.79
C ALA A 138 -2.71 12.03 4.22
N GLU A 139 -3.67 12.92 4.33
CA GLU A 139 -4.64 12.92 5.43
C GLU A 139 -5.71 11.89 5.10
N VAL A 140 -5.99 10.99 6.03
CA VAL A 140 -6.92 9.89 5.81
C VAL A 140 -8.14 10.06 6.71
N LEU A 141 -9.28 10.32 6.11
CA LEU A 141 -10.58 10.48 6.79
C LEU A 141 -11.36 9.17 6.66
N VAL A 142 -11.58 8.48 7.76
CA VAL A 142 -12.33 7.22 7.80
C VAL A 142 -13.75 7.49 8.28
N GLU A 143 -14.75 7.02 7.54
CA GLU A 143 -16.16 7.23 7.89
C GLU A 143 -16.55 6.40 9.13
N ASP A 144 -17.34 7.00 10.04
CA ASP A 144 -17.83 6.33 11.25
C ASP A 144 -18.64 5.07 10.95
N SER A 145 -19.50 5.15 9.94
CA SER A 145 -20.32 4.03 9.49
C SER A 145 -19.48 2.85 9.02
N PHE A 146 -18.35 3.14 8.36
CA PHE A 146 -17.41 2.13 7.91
C PHE A 146 -16.68 1.50 9.10
N LEU A 147 -16.13 2.30 10.02
CA LEU A 147 -15.50 1.78 11.23
C LEU A 147 -16.49 0.95 12.08
N LEU A 148 -17.73 1.40 12.19
CA LEU A 148 -18.77 0.67 12.89
C LEU A 148 -19.18 -0.61 12.15
N SER A 149 -19.20 -0.62 10.81
CA SER A 149 -19.48 -1.83 10.02
C SER A 149 -18.33 -2.84 10.11
N LEU A 150 -17.08 -2.37 10.07
CA LEU A 150 -15.89 -3.20 10.34
C LEU A 150 -15.98 -3.81 11.73
N ALA A 151 -16.41 -3.02 12.70
CA ALA A 151 -16.64 -3.49 14.05
C ALA A 151 -17.85 -4.45 14.15
N SER A 152 -18.93 -4.33 13.37
CA SER A 152 -20.15 -5.11 13.46
C SER A 152 -20.21 -6.38 12.62
N GLY A 153 -19.49 -6.41 11.57
CA GLY A 153 -19.44 -7.58 10.68
C GLY A 153 -18.09 -8.27 10.79
N LEU A 154 -18.07 -9.55 11.07
CA LEU A 154 -16.98 -10.42 10.71
C LEU A 154 -16.84 -10.32 9.19
N LEU A 155 -16.25 -9.26 8.74
CA LEU A 155 -15.94 -9.10 7.35
C LEU A 155 -14.83 -10.09 7.03
N GLY A 156 -15.22 -11.17 6.39
CA GLY A 156 -14.26 -12.04 5.75
C GLY A 156 -13.39 -11.18 4.84
N GLY A 157 -12.12 -11.06 5.18
CA GLY A 157 -11.04 -10.54 4.36
C GLY A 157 -11.35 -9.27 3.57
N GLY A 158 -11.50 -8.14 4.23
CA GLY A 158 -11.59 -6.86 3.53
C GLY A 158 -10.26 -6.50 2.91
N SER A 159 -10.06 -6.80 1.64
CA SER A 159 -8.80 -6.59 0.91
C SER A 159 -8.29 -5.15 1.02
N LEU A 160 -9.20 -4.19 1.12
CA LEU A 160 -8.88 -2.77 1.13
C LEU A 160 -8.28 -2.31 2.45
N PHE A 161 -8.81 -2.80 3.56
CA PHE A 161 -8.23 -2.48 4.86
C PHE A 161 -6.89 -3.21 5.06
N GLU A 162 -6.77 -4.44 4.55
CA GLU A 162 -5.51 -5.17 4.46
C GLU A 162 -4.48 -4.41 3.62
N GLN A 163 -4.91 -3.76 2.54
CA GLN A 163 -4.03 -2.94 1.71
C GLN A 163 -3.63 -1.62 2.39
N LEU A 164 -4.55 -0.97 3.10
CA LEU A 164 -4.28 0.31 3.78
C LEU A 164 -3.41 0.16 5.03
N VAL A 165 -3.59 -0.90 5.78
CA VAL A 165 -2.94 -1.09 7.10
C VAL A 165 -2.18 -2.41 7.21
N GLY A 166 -2.13 -3.20 6.12
CA GLY A 166 -1.52 -4.52 6.10
C GLY A 166 -2.43 -5.61 6.69
N ARG A 167 -2.21 -6.85 6.25
CA ARG A 167 -3.01 -8.03 6.62
C ARG A 167 -3.10 -8.24 8.13
N GLN A 168 -2.03 -7.98 8.85
CA GLN A 168 -1.95 -8.16 10.30
C GLN A 168 -2.73 -7.12 11.09
N ALA A 169 -2.83 -5.88 10.58
CA ALA A 169 -3.66 -4.85 11.21
C ALA A 169 -5.15 -5.12 10.97
N ALA A 170 -5.52 -5.72 9.84
CA ALA A 170 -6.86 -6.22 9.59
C ALA A 170 -7.25 -7.32 10.61
N GLU A 171 -6.33 -8.22 10.98
CA GLU A 171 -6.56 -9.20 12.04
C GLU A 171 -6.82 -8.55 13.40
N SER A 172 -6.18 -7.43 13.69
CA SER A 172 -6.41 -6.66 14.91
C SER A 172 -7.77 -5.99 14.94
N MET A 173 -8.28 -5.58 13.77
CA MET A 173 -9.66 -5.10 13.65
C MET A 173 -10.70 -6.22 13.68
N ILE A 174 -10.34 -7.46 13.30
CA ILE A 174 -11.16 -8.65 13.57
C ILE A 174 -11.36 -8.84 15.07
N ILE A 175 -10.38 -8.49 15.88
CA ILE A 175 -10.53 -8.48 17.35
C ILE A 175 -11.54 -7.42 17.76
N MET A 176 -11.48 -6.21 17.17
CA MET A 176 -12.49 -5.17 17.39
C MET A 176 -13.88 -5.62 16.92
N ALA A 177 -13.98 -6.36 15.82
CA ALA A 177 -15.23 -6.93 15.33
C ALA A 177 -15.76 -8.06 16.24
N LYS A 178 -14.90 -8.89 16.82
CA LYS A 178 -15.29 -9.86 17.86
C LYS A 178 -15.88 -9.19 19.09
N LEU A 179 -15.53 -7.94 19.36
CA LEU A 179 -16.09 -7.13 20.43
C LEU A 179 -17.57 -6.82 20.26
N GLN A 180 -18.09 -6.78 19.04
CA GLN A 180 -19.51 -6.53 18.78
C GLN A 180 -20.41 -7.76 18.90
N HIS A 181 -19.87 -8.98 18.84
CA HIS A 181 -20.67 -10.18 19.12
C HIS A 181 -21.17 -10.28 20.57
N ALA A 182 -20.65 -9.46 21.47
CA ALA A 182 -21.22 -9.25 22.78
C ALA A 182 -22.42 -8.30 22.67
N LYS A 183 -23.61 -8.82 22.33
CA LYS A 183 -24.94 -8.18 22.43
C LYS A 183 -24.95 -6.63 22.37
N ASN A 184 -24.85 -6.04 21.15
CA ASN A 184 -25.04 -4.62 20.88
C ASN A 184 -24.28 -3.66 21.84
N PRO A 185 -22.95 -3.64 21.87
CA PRO A 185 -22.24 -2.61 22.61
C PRO A 185 -22.55 -1.26 21.97
N LYS A 186 -22.88 -0.29 22.80
CA LYS A 186 -23.04 1.09 22.35
C LYS A 186 -21.66 1.74 22.34
N PHE A 187 -21.17 2.05 21.16
CA PHE A 187 -19.98 2.85 20.97
C PHE A 187 -20.33 4.25 20.53
N THR A 188 -19.63 5.22 21.03
CA THR A 188 -19.61 6.58 20.49
C THR A 188 -18.24 6.85 19.93
N MET A 189 -18.15 7.20 18.66
CA MET A 189 -16.89 7.60 18.05
C MET A 189 -16.52 9.01 18.53
N GLY A 190 -15.28 9.17 18.96
CA GLY A 190 -14.67 10.45 19.27
C GLY A 190 -13.81 10.99 18.12
N SER A 191 -12.68 11.60 18.46
CA SER A 191 -11.71 12.09 17.47
C SER A 191 -11.06 10.95 16.71
N LYS A 192 -10.80 11.20 15.42
CA LYS A 192 -10.07 10.27 14.53
C LYS A 192 -9.04 11.09 13.77
N GLU A 193 -7.81 10.62 13.79
CA GLU A 193 -6.71 11.21 13.04
C GLU A 193 -5.91 10.08 12.43
N PHE A 194 -5.91 9.96 11.12
CA PHE A 194 -5.11 9.02 10.37
C PHE A 194 -4.34 9.77 9.30
N GLY A 195 -3.12 9.36 9.08
CA GLY A 195 -2.27 9.96 8.09
C GLY A 195 -1.26 8.99 7.53
N MET A 196 -0.73 9.34 6.38
CA MET A 196 0.32 8.59 5.71
C MET A 196 1.41 9.54 5.26
N VAL A 197 2.66 9.09 5.39
CA VAL A 197 3.85 9.77 4.89
C VAL A 197 4.58 8.82 3.93
N LEU A 198 5.03 9.37 2.81
CA LEU A 198 5.73 8.66 1.75
C LEU A 198 7.09 9.30 1.53
N ASP A 199 8.15 8.55 1.76
CA ASP A 199 9.53 8.98 1.51
C ASP A 199 10.09 8.32 0.25
N TRP A 200 10.80 9.12 -0.54
CA TRP A 200 11.31 8.71 -1.84
C TRP A 200 12.83 8.71 -1.89
N ASN A 201 13.37 7.69 -2.55
CA ASN A 201 14.77 7.65 -2.98
C ASN A 201 14.80 7.54 -4.51
N GLY A 202 15.07 8.65 -5.18
CA GLY A 202 14.94 8.73 -6.64
C GLY A 202 13.52 8.44 -7.11
N GLU A 203 13.35 7.42 -7.97
CA GLU A 203 12.06 7.00 -8.51
C GLU A 203 11.39 5.88 -7.69
N ASN A 204 11.92 5.55 -6.53
CA ASN A 204 11.41 4.46 -5.69
C ASN A 204 10.94 4.99 -4.34
N LEU A 205 9.84 4.41 -3.85
CA LEU A 205 9.33 4.68 -2.51
C LEU A 205 10.22 3.96 -1.48
N SER A 206 11.03 4.72 -0.74
CA SER A 206 11.94 4.13 0.26
C SER A 206 11.23 3.72 1.54
N SER A 207 10.23 4.49 1.96
CA SER A 207 9.40 4.14 3.11
C SER A 207 7.98 4.69 2.99
N GLN A 208 7.07 3.99 3.64
CA GLN A 208 5.69 4.38 3.84
C GLN A 208 5.40 4.29 5.34
N VAL A 209 4.94 5.37 5.94
CA VAL A 209 4.56 5.41 7.36
C VAL A 209 3.08 5.70 7.44
N ILE A 210 2.32 4.82 8.09
CA ILE A 210 0.91 5.01 8.38
C ILE A 210 0.75 5.20 9.88
N ASN A 211 0.20 6.34 10.27
CA ASN A 211 -0.09 6.64 11.66
C ASN A 211 -1.58 6.91 11.84
N GLY A 212 -2.13 6.46 12.94
CA GLY A 212 -3.53 6.71 13.23
C GLY A 212 -3.88 6.62 14.69
N ASN A 213 -4.83 7.47 15.06
CA ASN A 213 -5.46 7.45 16.38
C ASN A 213 -6.97 7.57 16.21
N ALA A 214 -7.71 6.74 16.94
CA ALA A 214 -9.15 6.88 17.06
C ALA A 214 -9.56 6.76 18.51
N SER A 215 -10.43 7.67 18.96
CA SER A 215 -11.03 7.63 20.28
C SER A 215 -12.42 7.02 20.18
N ILE A 216 -12.71 6.05 21.03
CA ILE A 216 -13.98 5.34 21.09
C ILE A 216 -14.44 5.37 22.54
N ILE A 217 -15.68 5.74 22.80
CA ILE A 217 -16.27 5.68 24.12
C ILE A 217 -17.18 4.46 24.18
N LEU A 218 -16.87 3.53 25.06
CA LEU A 218 -17.66 2.36 25.33
C LEU A 218 -18.74 2.70 26.36
N ASP A 219 -20.01 2.37 26.08
CA ASP A 219 -21.12 2.57 27.02
C ASP A 219 -20.89 1.78 28.32
N THR A 220 -21.26 2.41 29.43
CA THR A 220 -21.00 1.95 30.83
C THR A 220 -21.64 0.62 31.19
N ASN A 221 -22.54 0.09 30.39
CA ASN A 221 -23.34 -1.08 30.77
C ASN A 221 -22.75 -2.42 30.31
N ASP A 222 -21.62 -2.42 29.58
CA ASP A 222 -21.06 -3.66 29.02
C ASP A 222 -19.63 -3.96 29.47
N LEU A 223 -19.50 -4.35 30.75
CA LEU A 223 -18.21 -4.86 31.28
C LEU A 223 -17.74 -6.15 30.59
N ASN A 224 -18.62 -6.90 29.93
CA ASN A 224 -18.25 -8.14 29.28
C ASN A 224 -17.27 -7.87 28.14
N LEU A 225 -17.35 -6.70 27.57
CA LEU A 225 -16.42 -6.28 26.53
C LEU A 225 -15.00 -6.09 27.08
N LEU A 226 -14.86 -5.40 28.22
CA LEU A 226 -13.57 -5.24 28.89
C LEU A 226 -12.95 -6.58 29.29
N ARG A 227 -13.79 -7.52 29.72
CA ARG A 227 -13.34 -8.87 30.09
C ARG A 227 -12.76 -9.67 28.92
N MET A 228 -13.03 -9.28 27.69
CA MET A 228 -12.40 -9.92 26.53
C MET A 228 -10.91 -9.53 26.38
N PHE A 229 -10.51 -8.41 26.99
CA PHE A 229 -9.13 -7.90 26.91
C PHE A 229 -8.37 -8.01 28.21
N ILE A 230 -9.08 -7.89 29.35
CA ILE A 230 -8.49 -7.88 30.66
C ILE A 230 -9.26 -8.85 31.58
N ASP A 231 -8.51 -9.66 32.30
CA ASP A 231 -9.07 -10.39 33.44
C ASP A 231 -9.33 -9.39 34.56
N ILE A 232 -10.60 -9.00 34.72
CA ILE A 232 -11.03 -8.05 35.76
C ILE A 232 -11.47 -8.86 36.98
N PRO A 233 -10.72 -8.83 38.10
CA PRO A 233 -11.14 -9.46 39.32
C PRO A 233 -12.51 -8.96 39.77
N GLU A 234 -13.34 -9.86 40.35
CA GLU A 234 -14.72 -9.55 40.74
C GLU A 234 -14.81 -8.33 41.67
N GLU A 235 -13.85 -8.19 42.59
CA GLU A 235 -13.77 -7.09 43.54
C GLU A 235 -13.64 -5.70 42.90
N TYR A 236 -13.08 -5.60 41.70
CA TYR A 236 -12.91 -4.30 41.01
C TYR A 236 -14.03 -3.98 40.04
N GLN A 237 -14.91 -4.93 39.71
CA GLN A 237 -15.95 -4.73 38.69
C GLN A 237 -16.91 -3.58 39.05
N GLY A 238 -17.35 -3.52 40.31
CA GLY A 238 -18.21 -2.44 40.79
C GLY A 238 -17.54 -1.07 40.77
N LEU A 239 -16.26 -1.03 41.10
CA LEU A 239 -15.49 0.22 41.03
C LEU A 239 -15.31 0.70 39.58
N ILE A 240 -14.97 -0.18 38.66
CA ILE A 240 -14.84 0.14 37.24
C ILE A 240 -16.17 0.61 36.68
N GLN A 241 -17.28 -0.06 37.00
CA GLN A 241 -18.62 0.39 36.56
C GLN A 241 -18.96 1.79 37.10
N MET A 242 -18.65 2.05 38.34
CA MET A 242 -18.89 3.37 38.95
C MET A 242 -18.05 4.44 38.27
N VAL A 243 -16.78 4.18 38.02
CA VAL A 243 -15.89 5.12 37.32
C VAL A 243 -16.34 5.37 35.89
N MET A 244 -16.70 4.33 35.15
CA MET A 244 -17.24 4.45 33.81
C MET A 244 -18.52 5.29 33.79
N ALA A 245 -19.43 5.07 34.77
CA ALA A 245 -20.65 5.88 34.88
C ALA A 245 -20.35 7.36 35.15
N LEU A 246 -19.34 7.67 35.97
CA LEU A 246 -18.91 9.05 36.25
C LEU A 246 -18.27 9.73 35.06
N GLN A 247 -17.61 9.00 34.19
CA GLN A 247 -16.94 9.48 32.99
C GLN A 247 -17.84 9.51 31.74
N GLY A 248 -19.09 9.02 31.84
CA GLY A 248 -19.99 8.89 30.69
C GLY A 248 -19.63 7.73 29.74
N GLY A 249 -18.85 6.79 30.21
CA GLY A 249 -18.37 5.62 29.48
C GLY A 249 -16.87 5.36 29.73
N LEU A 250 -16.34 4.31 29.10
CA LEU A 250 -14.90 4.03 29.11
C LEU A 250 -14.27 4.57 27.84
N PRO A 251 -13.40 5.59 27.91
CA PRO A 251 -12.64 6.03 26.77
C PRO A 251 -11.60 4.97 26.37
N LEU A 252 -11.68 4.50 25.16
CA LEU A 252 -10.71 3.64 24.51
C LEU A 252 -9.97 4.44 23.45
N THR A 253 -8.68 4.22 23.30
CA THR A 253 -7.86 4.78 22.23
C THR A 253 -7.29 3.64 21.41
N LEU A 254 -7.59 3.64 20.12
CA LEU A 254 -6.93 2.82 19.11
C LEU A 254 -5.76 3.63 18.55
N THR A 255 -4.56 3.07 18.56
CA THR A 255 -3.37 3.64 17.93
C THR A 255 -2.83 2.67 16.89
N LEU A 256 -2.63 3.16 15.68
CA LEU A 256 -1.94 2.47 14.59
C LEU A 256 -0.62 3.18 14.34
N ASN A 257 0.46 2.44 14.28
CA ASN A 257 1.73 2.91 13.75
C ASN A 257 2.30 1.77 12.92
N ASP A 258 2.50 2.01 11.64
CA ASP A 258 2.98 1.04 10.68
C ASP A 258 4.01 1.68 9.76
N THR A 259 5.17 1.04 9.61
CA THR A 259 6.25 1.51 8.75
C THR A 259 6.66 0.38 7.83
N ILE A 260 6.49 0.61 6.54
CA ILE A 260 6.97 -0.28 5.48
C ILE A 260 8.19 0.36 4.83
N ALA A 261 9.30 -0.36 4.79
CA ALA A 261 10.54 0.06 4.14
C ALA A 261 10.96 -0.98 3.11
N CYS A 262 11.45 -0.51 1.94
CA CYS A 262 11.82 -1.37 0.84
C CYS A 262 13.21 -1.06 0.30
N THR A 263 13.91 -2.10 -0.17
CA THR A 263 15.09 -1.98 -1.03
C THR A 263 14.73 -2.44 -2.44
N TYR A 264 15.45 -1.94 -3.45
CA TYR A 264 15.08 -2.14 -4.84
C TYR A 264 16.28 -2.61 -5.68
N ASP A 265 15.95 -3.32 -6.75
CA ASP A 265 16.88 -3.59 -7.83
C ASP A 265 17.02 -2.38 -8.80
N THR A 266 17.51 -2.62 -10.01
CA THR A 266 17.61 -1.61 -11.07
C THR A 266 16.72 -1.92 -12.27
N ASN A 267 15.89 -2.96 -12.20
CA ASN A 267 15.03 -3.43 -13.28
C ASN A 267 13.62 -2.84 -13.16
N TYR A 268 12.84 -2.88 -14.24
CA TYR A 268 11.56 -2.20 -14.31
C TYR A 268 10.43 -3.01 -13.66
N ASN A 269 9.64 -2.31 -12.89
CA ASN A 269 8.43 -2.83 -12.26
C ASN A 269 7.23 -2.69 -13.21
N PRO A 270 6.56 -3.78 -13.58
CA PRO A 270 5.42 -3.73 -14.51
C PRO A 270 4.18 -3.07 -13.94
N PHE A 271 4.11 -2.86 -12.62
CA PHE A 271 2.99 -2.24 -11.92
C PHE A 271 3.20 -0.75 -11.64
N PHE A 272 4.33 -0.18 -12.04
CA PHE A 272 4.65 1.22 -11.80
C PHE A 272 3.57 2.14 -12.40
N CYS A 273 3.01 3.03 -11.57
CA CYS A 273 1.87 3.88 -11.87
C CYS A 273 0.52 3.16 -12.12
N ASN A 274 0.40 1.88 -11.78
CA ASN A 274 -0.89 1.20 -11.76
C ASN A 274 -1.68 1.60 -10.49
N TRP A 275 -2.71 2.41 -10.65
CA TRP A 275 -3.53 2.92 -9.56
C TRP A 275 -4.69 1.98 -9.16
N GLY A 276 -4.66 0.73 -9.56
CA GLY A 276 -5.61 -0.29 -9.09
C GLY A 276 -5.45 -0.63 -7.62
N GLU A 277 -4.24 -0.40 -7.10
CA GLU A 277 -3.89 -0.48 -5.67
C GLU A 277 -3.24 0.84 -5.29
N ILE A 278 -3.84 1.60 -4.39
CA ILE A 278 -3.29 2.89 -3.98
C ILE A 278 -2.22 2.68 -2.91
N PHE A 279 -1.12 3.46 -3.02
CA PHE A 279 -0.10 3.63 -1.99
C PHE A 279 0.70 2.37 -1.63
N SER A 280 0.81 1.40 -2.52
CA SER A 280 1.76 0.32 -2.31
C SER A 280 3.12 0.67 -2.94
N HIS A 281 4.21 0.18 -2.34
CA HIS A 281 5.55 0.27 -2.91
C HIS A 281 5.58 -0.31 -4.34
N ARG A 282 4.72 -1.31 -4.60
CA ARG A 282 4.58 -1.98 -5.90
C ARG A 282 4.11 -1.02 -6.99
N ASN A 283 3.21 -0.09 -6.67
CA ASN A 283 2.62 0.81 -7.67
C ASN A 283 3.36 2.13 -7.80
N LEU A 284 4.02 2.54 -6.74
CA LEU A 284 4.69 3.83 -6.68
C LEU A 284 6.17 3.76 -7.06
N SER A 285 6.78 2.57 -7.15
CA SER A 285 8.22 2.44 -7.41
C SER A 285 8.51 1.98 -8.82
N LEU A 286 9.48 2.64 -9.47
CA LEU A 286 9.95 2.32 -10.82
C LEU A 286 10.57 0.94 -10.90
N ASN A 287 11.26 0.52 -9.84
CA ASN A 287 12.02 -0.72 -9.77
C ASN A 287 11.32 -1.77 -8.91
N ASN A 288 11.73 -3.02 -9.03
CA ASN A 288 11.16 -4.11 -8.26
C ASN A 288 11.76 -4.14 -6.85
N ALA A 289 10.93 -4.33 -5.84
CA ALA A 289 11.38 -4.48 -4.47
C ALA A 289 12.17 -5.78 -4.28
N LEU A 290 13.38 -5.69 -3.72
CA LEU A 290 14.19 -6.86 -3.33
C LEU A 290 13.86 -7.31 -1.92
N THR A 291 13.63 -6.36 -1.03
CA THR A 291 13.21 -6.64 0.34
C THR A 291 12.08 -5.70 0.74
N MET A 292 11.18 -6.18 1.56
CA MET A 292 10.18 -5.39 2.25
C MET A 292 10.22 -5.72 3.74
N THR A 293 10.33 -4.70 4.56
CA THR A 293 10.27 -4.82 6.02
C THR A 293 9.07 -4.03 6.52
N ASN A 294 8.21 -4.67 7.26
CA ASN A 294 7.12 -4.03 7.97
C ASN A 294 7.42 -4.02 9.46
N THR A 295 7.29 -2.86 10.12
CA THR A 295 7.49 -2.70 11.56
C THR A 295 6.49 -1.73 12.13
N GLY A 296 5.91 -2.06 13.28
CA GLY A 296 4.96 -1.17 13.93
C GLY A 296 4.16 -1.85 15.01
N ALA A 297 3.02 -1.27 15.34
CA ALA A 297 2.06 -1.87 16.27
C ALA A 297 0.67 -1.27 16.11
N VAL A 298 -0.33 -2.11 16.40
CA VAL A 298 -1.70 -1.67 16.71
C VAL A 298 -1.90 -1.80 18.20
N LYS A 299 -2.35 -0.74 18.84
CA LYS A 299 -2.59 -0.73 20.30
C LYS A 299 -4.00 -0.29 20.61
N ILE A 300 -4.58 -0.89 21.63
CA ILE A 300 -5.83 -0.45 22.26
C ILE A 300 -5.52 -0.14 23.71
N ALA A 301 -5.79 1.07 24.14
CA ALA A 301 -5.61 1.49 25.50
C ALA A 301 -6.92 2.01 26.09
N ALA A 302 -7.15 1.81 27.38
CA ALA A 302 -8.24 2.43 28.12
C ALA A 302 -7.72 3.58 28.97
N SER A 303 -8.51 4.65 29.07
CA SER A 303 -8.25 5.75 29.99
C SER A 303 -9.20 5.67 31.17
N LEU A 304 -8.65 5.46 32.38
CA LEU A 304 -9.41 5.36 33.60
C LEU A 304 -8.85 6.35 34.62
N MET A 305 -9.64 7.31 35.08
CA MET A 305 -9.24 8.34 36.07
C MET A 305 -7.94 9.08 35.69
N GLY A 306 -7.73 9.34 34.40
CA GLY A 306 -6.53 10.01 33.89
C GLY A 306 -5.28 9.13 33.77
N GLN A 307 -5.40 7.84 34.06
CA GLN A 307 -4.36 6.85 33.80
C GLN A 307 -4.69 6.08 32.52
N THR A 308 -3.69 5.87 31.69
CA THR A 308 -3.80 5.06 30.48
C THR A 308 -3.30 3.65 30.77
N MET A 309 -4.08 2.67 30.40
CA MET A 309 -3.76 1.26 30.56
C MET A 309 -3.85 0.57 29.21
N ASP A 310 -2.76 -0.04 28.78
CA ASP A 310 -2.73 -0.83 27.55
C ASP A 310 -3.55 -2.11 27.75
N LEU A 311 -4.62 -2.24 26.97
CA LEU A 311 -5.48 -3.42 26.96
C LEU A 311 -4.99 -4.47 25.98
N TYR A 312 -4.46 -4.00 24.87
CA TYR A 312 -4.01 -4.84 23.77
C TYR A 312 -2.88 -4.16 23.00
N SER A 313 -1.89 -4.95 22.62
CA SER A 313 -0.83 -4.51 21.73
C SER A 313 -0.47 -5.64 20.79
N TYR A 314 -0.61 -5.40 19.48
CA TYR A 314 -0.23 -6.34 18.44
C TYR A 314 0.95 -5.76 17.65
N PRO A 315 2.12 -6.40 17.68
CA PRO A 315 3.25 -5.94 16.88
C PRO A 315 3.01 -6.25 15.41
N LEU A 316 3.27 -5.27 14.56
CA LEU A 316 3.37 -5.43 13.12
C LEU A 316 4.84 -5.70 12.82
N SER A 317 5.18 -6.91 12.40
CA SER A 317 6.56 -7.28 12.08
C SER A 317 6.53 -8.35 11.00
N ASP A 318 6.93 -7.96 9.79
CA ASP A 318 7.05 -8.86 8.66
C ASP A 318 8.32 -8.51 7.89
N TYR A 319 8.94 -9.53 7.31
CA TYR A 319 10.07 -9.38 6.41
C TYR A 319 9.87 -10.29 5.22
N GLN A 320 9.95 -9.72 4.03
CA GLN A 320 9.86 -10.44 2.78
C GLN A 320 11.09 -10.16 1.92
N GLU A 321 11.57 -11.19 1.25
CA GLU A 321 12.66 -11.13 0.29
C GLU A 321 12.16 -11.67 -1.04
N TYR A 322 12.55 -11.03 -2.14
CA TYR A 322 12.09 -11.33 -3.47
C TYR A 322 13.26 -11.64 -4.39
N GLU A 323 13.17 -12.76 -5.10
CA GLU A 323 14.12 -13.13 -6.16
C GLU A 323 13.42 -13.05 -7.51
N TYR A 324 14.08 -12.45 -8.50
CA TYR A 324 13.50 -12.20 -9.82
C TYR A 324 14.30 -12.84 -10.95
N GLN A 325 13.60 -13.25 -12.01
CA GLN A 325 14.14 -13.50 -13.33
C GLN A 325 13.56 -12.49 -14.30
N TYR A 326 14.35 -12.01 -15.27
CA TYR A 326 13.99 -10.93 -16.16
C TYR A 326 14.05 -11.34 -17.62
N ASN A 327 13.27 -10.67 -18.46
CA ASN A 327 13.43 -10.70 -19.91
C ASN A 327 14.52 -9.70 -20.37
N GLU A 328 14.79 -9.68 -21.67
CA GLU A 328 15.79 -8.78 -22.30
C GLU A 328 15.48 -7.30 -22.11
N LYS A 329 14.21 -6.93 -21.91
CA LYS A 329 13.75 -5.56 -21.65
C LYS A 329 13.74 -5.20 -20.16
N ARG A 330 14.33 -6.04 -19.32
CA ARG A 330 14.48 -5.83 -17.87
C ARG A 330 13.16 -5.85 -17.08
N TYR A 331 12.11 -6.48 -17.62
CA TYR A 331 10.86 -6.73 -16.88
C TYR A 331 10.86 -8.14 -16.30
N PRO A 332 10.31 -8.35 -15.08
CA PRO A 332 10.32 -9.66 -14.44
C PRO A 332 9.45 -10.66 -15.21
N THR A 333 9.97 -11.84 -15.45
CA THR A 333 9.20 -12.98 -15.96
C THR A 333 8.81 -13.94 -14.85
N LYS A 334 9.55 -13.87 -13.73
CA LYS A 334 9.32 -14.68 -12.54
C LYS A 334 9.71 -13.89 -11.29
N VAL A 335 8.94 -14.07 -10.24
CA VAL A 335 9.31 -13.66 -8.87
C VAL A 335 9.05 -14.82 -7.91
N SER A 336 9.91 -14.94 -6.91
CA SER A 336 9.80 -15.94 -5.83
C SER A 336 9.92 -15.23 -4.48
N SER A 337 8.95 -15.49 -3.60
CA SER A 337 8.92 -15.00 -2.22
C SER A 337 8.08 -15.98 -1.38
N GLY A 338 8.59 -17.21 -1.21
CA GLY A 338 7.81 -18.32 -0.65
C GLY A 338 6.82 -18.95 -1.64
N THR A 339 6.27 -18.18 -2.56
CA THR A 339 5.40 -18.59 -3.67
C THR A 339 6.08 -18.22 -4.97
N GLU A 340 5.84 -19.00 -6.03
CA GLU A 340 6.33 -18.70 -7.37
C GLU A 340 5.28 -17.96 -8.19
N VAL A 341 5.61 -16.77 -8.69
CA VAL A 341 4.73 -15.97 -9.55
C VAL A 341 5.38 -15.78 -10.91
N LEU A 342 4.67 -16.13 -11.98
CA LEU A 342 5.10 -15.96 -13.36
C LEU A 342 4.30 -14.87 -14.06
N TYR A 343 5.02 -14.04 -14.83
CA TYR A 343 4.45 -12.97 -15.63
C TYR A 343 4.62 -13.25 -17.13
N THR A 344 3.55 -13.07 -17.89
CA THR A 344 3.63 -13.00 -19.35
C THR A 344 3.24 -11.60 -19.83
N TYR A 345 3.72 -11.23 -21.00
CA TYR A 345 3.50 -9.92 -21.57
C TYR A 345 2.88 -10.01 -22.97
N LYS A 346 2.08 -9.02 -23.34
CA LYS A 346 1.58 -8.90 -24.71
C LYS A 346 2.75 -8.60 -25.66
N GLN A 347 2.70 -9.25 -26.83
CA GLN A 347 3.62 -9.02 -27.93
C GLN A 347 3.21 -7.77 -28.72
#